data_95afacb567ac223897651a853a51ce77
#
_entry.id   95afacb567ac223897651a853a51ce77
#
_cell.length_a   1.000
_cell.length_b   1.000
_cell.length_c   1.000
_cell.angle_alpha   90.00
_cell.angle_beta   90.00
_cell.angle_gamma   90.00
#
_symmetry.space_group_name_H-M   'P 1'
#
loop_
_entity.id
_entity.type
_entity.pdbx_description
1 polymer ?
#
loop_
_entity_poly.entity_id
_entity_poly.type
_entity_poly.pdbx_seq_one_letter_code
_entity_poly.pdbx_strand_id
1 'polypeptide(L)'
;MTFVAAMMLAVCSAQSPLGAQALAHTHGAADTRMPSEGGQSAFAAIAEVVKILESDPSTDWSKVNLERLRLHLRDMDLVTLRSVVTMSPVDGGASFVVRGTGETIGAIKRMTGAHVAMAEMMGGPRIVRTELPDGVRLLVTARDGDKTTGAARIRGLGFIGLMAAGNHHQMHHLMLARGEAMADHGHRP
;
A
#
# COMPACT_ATOMS: atom_id res chain seq x y z
N MET A 1 66.30 -41.20 -57.31
CA MET A 1 64.87 -41.12 -57.62
C MET A 1 64.10 -41.19 -56.30
N THR A 2 63.75 -40.02 -55.74
CA THR A 2 63.19 -39.93 -54.42
C THR A 2 61.89 -39.17 -54.54
N PHE A 3 60.76 -39.82 -54.33
CA PHE A 3 59.44 -39.21 -54.34
C PHE A 3 59.14 -38.62 -52.92
N VAL A 4 58.93 -37.31 -52.87
CA VAL A 4 58.46 -36.61 -51.68
C VAL A 4 56.95 -36.52 -51.74
N ALA A 5 56.23 -37.19 -50.87
CA ALA A 5 54.80 -37.08 -50.70
C ALA A 5 54.47 -35.92 -49.79
N ALA A 6 53.79 -34.92 -50.31
CA ALA A 6 53.24 -33.80 -49.52
C ALA A 6 51.93 -34.21 -48.85
N MET A 7 51.89 -34.20 -47.54
CA MET A 7 50.70 -34.46 -46.74
C MET A 7 50.00 -33.13 -46.42
N MET A 8 48.84 -32.91 -47.06
CA MET A 8 47.96 -31.76 -46.72
C MET A 8 47.13 -32.07 -45.45
N LEU A 9 47.37 -31.31 -44.40
CA LEU A 9 46.47 -31.30 -43.25
C LEU A 9 45.26 -30.42 -43.56
N ALA A 10 44.10 -31.03 -43.63
CA ALA A 10 42.83 -30.30 -43.63
C ALA A 10 42.47 -29.91 -42.19
N VAL A 11 42.51 -28.61 -41.88
CA VAL A 11 42.02 -28.08 -40.63
C VAL A 11 40.49 -27.91 -40.73
N CYS A 12 39.77 -28.80 -40.08
CA CYS A 12 38.31 -28.72 -39.98
C CYS A 12 37.97 -27.75 -38.82
N SER A 13 37.59 -26.52 -39.17
CA SER A 13 37.10 -25.54 -38.20
C SER A 13 35.67 -25.91 -37.78
N ALA A 14 35.52 -26.48 -36.59
CA ALA A 14 34.21 -26.68 -36.00
C ALA A 14 33.69 -25.34 -35.46
N GLN A 15 32.72 -24.75 -36.15
CA GLN A 15 31.95 -23.63 -35.66
C GLN A 15 30.91 -24.16 -34.69
N SER A 16 31.06 -23.85 -33.40
CA SER A 16 30.05 -24.10 -32.39
C SER A 16 28.89 -23.11 -32.56
N PRO A 17 27.64 -23.58 -32.61
CA PRO A 17 26.50 -22.66 -32.61
C PRO A 17 26.43 -21.96 -31.23
N LEU A 18 26.45 -20.62 -31.26
CA LEU A 18 26.10 -19.78 -30.09
C LEU A 18 24.67 -20.14 -29.71
N GLY A 19 24.54 -20.98 -28.70
CA GLY A 19 23.27 -21.24 -28.06
C GLY A 19 22.76 -19.95 -27.44
N ALA A 20 21.66 -19.42 -27.97
CA ALA A 20 20.87 -18.39 -27.31
C ALA A 20 20.38 -18.98 -25.97
N GLN A 21 21.02 -18.61 -24.89
CA GLN A 21 20.50 -18.85 -23.55
C GLN A 21 19.28 -17.95 -23.40
N ALA A 22 18.10 -18.52 -23.59
CA ALA A 22 16.85 -17.94 -23.14
C ALA A 22 16.98 -17.79 -21.61
N LEU A 23 17.11 -16.55 -21.16
CA LEU A 23 16.96 -16.22 -19.75
C LEU A 23 15.53 -16.60 -19.34
N ALA A 24 15.36 -17.81 -18.84
CA ALA A 24 14.16 -18.20 -18.14
C ALA A 24 14.09 -17.33 -16.89
N HIS A 25 13.26 -16.29 -16.93
CA HIS A 25 12.87 -15.58 -15.72
C HIS A 25 12.04 -16.55 -14.87
N THR A 26 12.71 -17.30 -14.02
CA THR A 26 12.04 -17.97 -12.91
C THR A 26 11.49 -16.87 -12.02
N HIS A 27 10.18 -16.63 -12.08
CA HIS A 27 9.47 -15.91 -11.02
C HIS A 27 9.61 -16.76 -9.77
N GLY A 28 10.69 -16.52 -9.00
CA GLY A 28 10.86 -17.07 -7.68
C GLY A 28 9.70 -16.63 -6.80
N ALA A 29 9.38 -17.41 -5.78
CA ALA A 29 8.36 -17.09 -4.78
C ALA A 29 8.46 -15.59 -4.43
N ALA A 30 7.35 -14.86 -4.59
CA ALA A 30 7.32 -13.41 -4.44
C ALA A 30 7.94 -13.05 -3.09
N ASP A 31 9.07 -12.35 -3.11
CA ASP A 31 9.66 -11.81 -1.88
C ASP A 31 8.64 -10.84 -1.29
N THR A 32 8.02 -11.23 -0.18
CA THR A 32 7.00 -10.41 0.50
C THR A 32 7.52 -9.04 0.96
N ARG A 33 8.82 -8.77 0.77
CA ARG A 33 9.46 -7.48 1.01
C ARG A 33 9.48 -6.56 -0.21
N MET A 34 9.17 -7.08 -1.40
CA MET A 34 9.06 -6.26 -2.61
C MET A 34 7.62 -5.79 -2.79
N PRO A 35 7.38 -4.49 -3.12
CA PRO A 35 6.06 -4.02 -3.47
C PRO A 35 5.52 -4.80 -4.68
N SER A 36 4.38 -5.46 -4.52
CA SER A 36 3.70 -6.22 -5.59
C SER A 36 2.65 -5.39 -6.34
N GLU A 37 2.32 -4.23 -5.78
CA GLU A 37 1.27 -3.34 -6.30
C GLU A 37 1.87 -2.36 -7.31
N GLY A 38 1.34 -2.34 -8.51
CA GLY A 38 1.79 -1.45 -9.60
C GLY A 38 0.94 -0.19 -9.77
N GLY A 39 1.60 0.91 -10.07
CA GLY A 39 1.24 2.25 -10.53
C GLY A 39 -0.18 2.82 -10.42
N GLN A 40 -1.18 2.31 -11.07
CA GLN A 40 -2.55 2.84 -11.03
C GLN A 40 -3.41 2.11 -9.98
N SER A 41 -3.10 2.37 -8.72
CA SER A 41 -3.67 1.67 -7.57
C SER A 41 -5.20 1.73 -7.49
N ALA A 42 -5.82 2.86 -7.83
CA ALA A 42 -7.27 3.01 -7.72
C ALA A 42 -8.03 2.09 -8.67
N PHE A 43 -7.62 1.99 -9.94
CA PHE A 43 -8.26 1.07 -10.89
C PHE A 43 -8.01 -0.39 -10.53
N ALA A 44 -6.81 -0.73 -10.08
CA ALA A 44 -6.48 -2.08 -9.65
C ALA A 44 -7.33 -2.51 -8.44
N ALA A 45 -7.45 -1.64 -7.45
CA ALA A 45 -8.28 -1.90 -6.27
C ALA A 45 -9.78 -2.04 -6.62
N ILE A 46 -10.30 -1.19 -7.51
CA ILE A 46 -11.71 -1.30 -7.96
C ILE A 46 -11.91 -2.59 -8.75
N ALA A 47 -11.01 -2.93 -9.68
CA ALA A 47 -11.12 -4.14 -10.48
C ALA A 47 -11.07 -5.42 -9.62
N GLU A 48 -10.21 -5.46 -8.61
CA GLU A 48 -10.15 -6.57 -7.64
C GLU A 48 -11.48 -6.72 -6.89
N VAL A 49 -12.01 -5.61 -6.37
CA VAL A 49 -13.30 -5.62 -5.65
C VAL A 49 -14.44 -6.04 -6.56
N VAL A 50 -14.52 -5.56 -7.80
CA VAL A 50 -15.51 -6.00 -8.79
C VAL A 50 -15.42 -7.50 -9.01
N LYS A 51 -14.22 -8.03 -9.24
CA LYS A 51 -14.02 -9.47 -9.43
C LYS A 51 -14.48 -10.29 -8.23
N ILE A 52 -14.23 -9.82 -7.00
CA ILE A 52 -14.70 -10.48 -5.78
C ILE A 52 -16.24 -10.47 -5.73
N LEU A 53 -16.86 -9.32 -5.98
CA LEU A 53 -18.32 -9.19 -5.96
C LEU A 53 -19.00 -10.06 -7.03
N GLU A 54 -18.44 -10.13 -8.23
CA GLU A 54 -18.95 -10.97 -9.34
C GLU A 54 -18.79 -12.47 -9.07
N SER A 55 -17.75 -12.87 -8.34
CA SER A 55 -17.50 -14.27 -8.00
C SER A 55 -18.32 -14.79 -6.81
N ASP A 56 -18.92 -13.91 -6.03
CA ASP A 56 -19.72 -14.25 -4.85
C ASP A 56 -21.21 -14.25 -5.22
N PRO A 57 -21.85 -15.44 -5.34
CA PRO A 57 -23.26 -15.53 -5.71
C PRO A 57 -24.20 -14.95 -4.63
N SER A 58 -23.72 -14.66 -3.44
CA SER A 58 -24.47 -14.02 -2.37
C SER A 58 -24.43 -12.49 -2.41
N THR A 59 -23.74 -11.90 -3.40
CA THR A 59 -23.64 -10.44 -3.54
C THR A 59 -25.02 -9.80 -3.73
N ASP A 60 -25.38 -8.92 -2.80
CA ASP A 60 -26.58 -8.08 -2.91
C ASP A 60 -26.29 -6.84 -3.76
N TRP A 61 -26.46 -6.97 -5.08
CA TRP A 61 -26.20 -5.92 -6.05
C TRP A 61 -27.02 -4.64 -5.82
N SER A 62 -28.14 -4.71 -5.08
CA SER A 62 -28.92 -3.52 -4.74
C SER A 62 -28.23 -2.61 -3.72
N LYS A 63 -27.25 -3.12 -2.98
CA LYS A 63 -26.46 -2.40 -1.99
C LYS A 63 -25.06 -2.01 -2.47
N VAL A 64 -24.58 -2.60 -3.56
CA VAL A 64 -23.25 -2.32 -4.09
C VAL A 64 -23.12 -0.84 -4.44
N ASN A 65 -22.05 -0.20 -3.93
CA ASN A 65 -21.75 1.21 -4.14
C ASN A 65 -20.26 1.43 -4.40
N LEU A 66 -19.86 1.21 -5.66
CA LEU A 66 -18.48 1.44 -6.10
C LEU A 66 -18.07 2.92 -6.10
N GLU A 67 -19.05 3.84 -6.18
CA GLU A 67 -18.76 5.27 -6.09
C GLU A 67 -18.24 5.64 -4.70
N ARG A 68 -18.75 5.01 -3.64
CA ARG A 68 -18.24 5.18 -2.28
C ARG A 68 -16.79 4.70 -2.16
N LEU A 69 -16.46 3.56 -2.78
CA LEU A 69 -15.07 3.08 -2.86
C LEU A 69 -14.20 4.06 -3.64
N ARG A 70 -14.64 4.54 -4.81
CA ARG A 70 -13.89 5.52 -5.61
C ARG A 70 -13.58 6.78 -4.82
N LEU A 71 -14.54 7.32 -4.08
CA LEU A 71 -14.34 8.50 -3.24
C LEU A 71 -13.33 8.26 -2.12
N HIS A 72 -13.36 7.08 -1.50
CA HIS A 72 -12.39 6.68 -0.49
C HIS A 72 -10.97 6.59 -1.07
N LEU A 73 -10.79 5.96 -2.23
CA LEU A 73 -9.50 5.87 -2.92
C LEU A 73 -8.96 7.25 -3.30
N ARG A 74 -9.84 8.18 -3.73
CA ARG A 74 -9.47 9.59 -3.95
C ARG A 74 -8.96 10.25 -2.67
N ASP A 75 -9.61 10.03 -1.54
CA ASP A 75 -9.16 10.57 -0.26
C ASP A 75 -7.80 9.99 0.15
N MET A 76 -7.54 8.70 -0.12
CA MET A 76 -6.23 8.09 0.08
C MET A 76 -5.16 8.81 -0.75
N ASP A 77 -5.40 9.08 -2.04
CA ASP A 77 -4.49 9.80 -2.92
C ASP A 77 -4.25 11.24 -2.43
N LEU A 78 -5.30 11.96 -2.04
CA LEU A 78 -5.18 13.32 -1.50
C LEU A 78 -4.32 13.36 -0.24
N VAL A 79 -4.51 12.41 0.68
CA VAL A 79 -3.72 12.32 1.90
C VAL A 79 -2.27 11.95 1.60
N THR A 80 -2.04 10.97 0.72
CA THR A 80 -0.70 10.47 0.42
C THR A 80 0.14 11.48 -0.37
N LEU A 81 -0.48 12.16 -1.34
CA LEU A 81 0.23 12.97 -2.34
C LEU A 81 0.16 14.48 -2.07
N ARG A 82 -0.80 14.97 -1.28
CA ARG A 82 -1.10 16.38 -1.12
C ARG A 82 -1.03 16.89 0.32
N SER A 83 -0.93 16.01 1.31
CA SER A 83 -0.77 16.45 2.69
C SER A 83 0.67 16.89 2.99
N VAL A 84 0.81 17.86 3.87
CA VAL A 84 2.09 18.29 4.43
C VAL A 84 2.16 17.78 5.86
N VAL A 85 3.19 17.02 6.18
CA VAL A 85 3.36 16.39 7.49
C VAL A 85 4.58 16.96 8.21
N THR A 86 4.39 17.43 9.44
CA THR A 86 5.47 17.78 10.35
C THR A 86 5.47 16.78 11.50
N MET A 87 6.59 16.11 11.72
CA MET A 87 6.79 15.18 12.83
C MET A 87 7.68 15.81 13.91
N SER A 88 7.30 15.65 15.16
CA SER A 88 8.10 15.99 16.32
C SER A 88 8.18 14.78 17.25
N PRO A 89 9.39 14.35 17.68
CA PRO A 89 9.53 13.28 18.66
C PRO A 89 8.89 13.67 20.00
N VAL A 90 8.24 12.68 20.63
CA VAL A 90 7.73 12.78 22.01
C VAL A 90 8.16 11.53 22.78
N ASP A 91 8.00 11.55 24.12
CA ASP A 91 8.25 10.36 24.91
C ASP A 91 7.33 9.21 24.47
N GLY A 92 7.90 8.04 24.26
CA GLY A 92 7.21 6.84 23.79
C GLY A 92 6.68 6.91 22.34
N GLY A 93 6.96 7.95 21.53
CA GLY A 93 6.44 8.03 20.18
C GLY A 93 6.75 9.30 19.41
N ALA A 94 5.74 9.82 18.69
CA ALA A 94 5.82 11.05 17.92
C ALA A 94 4.49 11.81 17.87
N SER A 95 4.56 13.11 17.67
CA SER A 95 3.44 13.97 17.28
C SER A 95 3.54 14.29 15.80
N PHE A 96 2.45 14.06 15.06
CA PHE A 96 2.33 14.37 13.65
C PHE A 96 1.31 15.48 13.47
N VAL A 97 1.69 16.60 12.86
CA VAL A 97 0.78 17.64 12.39
C VAL A 97 0.62 17.43 10.89
N VAL A 98 -0.58 17.06 10.48
CA VAL A 98 -0.93 16.76 9.08
C VAL A 98 -1.84 17.86 8.58
N ARG A 99 -1.40 18.58 7.55
CA ARG A 99 -2.10 19.74 6.98
C ARG A 99 -2.36 19.54 5.51
N GLY A 100 -3.40 20.21 5.02
CA GLY A 100 -3.75 20.24 3.62
C GLY A 100 -4.38 21.56 3.21
N THR A 101 -4.75 21.66 1.95
CA THR A 101 -5.52 22.76 1.39
C THR A 101 -6.73 22.24 0.61
N GLY A 102 -7.79 23.03 0.49
CA GLY A 102 -8.98 22.64 -0.27
C GLY A 102 -9.58 21.30 0.18
N GLU A 103 -9.83 20.42 -0.77
CA GLU A 103 -10.40 19.09 -0.52
C GLU A 103 -9.53 18.19 0.37
N THR A 104 -8.21 18.41 0.36
CA THR A 104 -7.26 17.62 1.16
C THR A 104 -7.53 17.73 2.66
N ILE A 105 -8.04 18.88 3.13
CA ILE A 105 -8.40 19.06 4.55
C ILE A 105 -9.47 18.04 4.96
N GLY A 106 -10.53 17.94 4.16
CA GLY A 106 -11.62 16.99 4.41
C GLY A 106 -11.14 15.53 4.34
N ALA A 107 -10.31 15.21 3.34
CA ALA A 107 -9.72 13.88 3.19
C ALA A 107 -8.87 13.50 4.41
N ILE A 108 -7.99 14.38 4.90
CA ILE A 108 -7.18 14.16 6.11
C ILE A 108 -8.08 13.85 7.31
N LYS A 109 -9.15 14.63 7.51
CA LYS A 109 -10.04 14.46 8.65
C LYS A 109 -10.80 13.13 8.62
N ARG A 110 -11.35 12.74 7.46
CA ARG A 110 -12.05 11.46 7.29
C ARG A 110 -11.10 10.27 7.45
N MET A 111 -9.99 10.26 6.72
CA MET A 111 -9.04 9.15 6.73
C MET A 111 -8.43 8.92 8.12
N THR A 112 -8.01 9.98 8.80
CA THR A 112 -7.43 9.84 10.14
C THR A 112 -8.48 9.46 11.19
N GLY A 113 -9.74 9.90 11.07
CA GLY A 113 -10.83 9.49 11.95
C GLY A 113 -11.08 7.99 11.87
N ALA A 114 -11.22 7.46 10.64
CA ALA A 114 -11.38 6.02 10.40
C ALA A 114 -10.20 5.21 10.92
N HIS A 115 -8.98 5.68 10.64
CA HIS A 115 -7.76 4.97 11.04
C HIS A 115 -7.59 4.89 12.56
N VAL A 116 -7.90 5.95 13.32
CA VAL A 116 -7.83 5.94 14.80
C VAL A 116 -8.76 4.88 15.37
N ALA A 117 -10.02 4.86 14.94
CA ALA A 117 -10.99 3.87 15.39
C ALA A 117 -10.53 2.43 15.10
N MET A 118 -9.97 2.18 13.91
CA MET A 118 -9.46 0.88 13.52
C MET A 118 -8.23 0.49 14.35
N ALA A 119 -7.27 1.41 14.54
CA ALA A 119 -6.06 1.15 15.31
C ALA A 119 -6.37 0.77 16.76
N GLU A 120 -7.37 1.41 17.36
CA GLU A 120 -7.83 1.06 18.72
C GLU A 120 -8.39 -0.36 18.80
N MET A 121 -9.26 -0.74 17.86
CA MET A 121 -9.85 -2.09 17.79
C MET A 121 -8.80 -3.18 17.61
N MET A 122 -7.75 -2.91 16.82
CA MET A 122 -6.70 -3.89 16.49
C MET A 122 -5.56 -3.93 17.54
N GLY A 123 -5.65 -3.20 18.62
CA GLY A 123 -4.58 -3.17 19.63
C GLY A 123 -3.30 -2.47 19.16
N GLY A 124 -3.39 -1.60 18.16
CA GLY A 124 -2.30 -0.77 17.64
C GLY A 124 -1.78 0.26 18.65
N PRO A 125 -0.91 1.19 18.25
CA PRO A 125 -0.41 2.25 19.13
C PRO A 125 -1.57 3.10 19.68
N ARG A 126 -1.35 3.76 20.80
CA ARG A 126 -2.31 4.75 21.32
C ARG A 126 -2.25 5.99 20.45
N ILE A 127 -3.41 6.46 19.98
CA ILE A 127 -3.50 7.64 19.10
C ILE A 127 -4.48 8.64 19.72
N VAL A 128 -3.99 9.84 20.03
CA VAL A 128 -4.85 10.97 20.41
C VAL A 128 -4.93 11.90 19.21
N ARG A 129 -6.15 12.06 18.66
CA ARG A 129 -6.43 12.90 17.50
C ARG A 129 -7.05 14.23 17.93
N THR A 130 -6.49 15.33 17.44
CA THR A 130 -7.03 16.69 17.64
C THR A 130 -7.25 17.33 16.26
N GLU A 131 -8.44 17.86 16.03
CA GLU A 131 -8.72 18.59 14.79
C GLU A 131 -8.04 19.96 14.79
N LEU A 132 -7.59 20.37 13.59
CA LEU A 132 -7.08 21.70 13.28
C LEU A 132 -7.93 22.28 12.15
N PRO A 133 -7.94 23.62 11.97
CA PRO A 133 -8.67 24.26 10.86
C PRO A 133 -8.26 23.68 9.51
N ASP A 134 -6.97 23.41 9.31
CA ASP A 134 -6.35 22.99 8.07
C ASP A 134 -5.90 21.51 8.05
N GLY A 135 -6.36 20.70 9.03
CA GLY A 135 -5.97 19.29 9.11
C GLY A 135 -6.20 18.68 10.49
N VAL A 136 -5.20 17.93 10.96
CA VAL A 136 -5.23 17.24 12.27
C VAL A 136 -3.85 17.22 12.94
N ARG A 137 -3.85 17.05 14.26
CA ARG A 137 -2.69 16.61 15.03
C ARG A 137 -2.96 15.21 15.55
N LEU A 138 -1.99 14.32 15.39
CA LEU A 138 -2.00 12.97 15.93
C LEU A 138 -0.83 12.82 16.91
N LEU A 139 -1.13 12.57 18.17
CA LEU A 139 -0.14 12.15 19.15
C LEU A 139 -0.17 10.62 19.20
N VAL A 140 0.90 9.98 18.74
CA VAL A 140 1.00 8.52 18.60
C VAL A 140 2.06 8.02 19.57
N THR A 141 1.68 7.12 20.47
CA THR A 141 2.58 6.54 21.47
C THR A 141 2.47 5.01 21.49
N ALA A 142 3.58 4.35 21.73
CA ALA A 142 3.62 2.90 21.94
C ALA A 142 2.80 2.53 23.17
N ARG A 143 2.20 1.32 23.15
CA ARG A 143 1.55 0.75 24.34
C ARG A 143 2.59 0.37 25.40
N ASP A 144 2.15 0.22 26.64
CA ASP A 144 3.02 -0.16 27.75
C ASP A 144 3.68 -1.52 27.46
N GLY A 145 4.99 -1.63 27.77
CA GLY A 145 5.81 -2.83 27.56
C GLY A 145 6.83 -2.74 26.42
N ASP A 146 6.67 -1.82 25.46
CA ASP A 146 7.59 -1.70 24.30
C ASP A 146 7.88 -0.22 23.95
N LYS A 147 8.17 0.60 24.96
CA LYS A 147 8.31 2.05 24.74
C LYS A 147 9.46 2.42 23.82
N THR A 148 10.60 1.73 23.90
CA THR A 148 11.80 2.08 23.11
C THR A 148 11.65 1.63 21.66
N THR A 149 11.41 0.34 21.41
CA THR A 149 11.27 -0.23 20.07
C THR A 149 10.01 0.30 19.39
N GLY A 150 8.90 0.40 20.13
CA GLY A 150 7.65 0.96 19.65
C GLY A 150 7.77 2.43 19.24
N ALA A 151 8.48 3.25 20.04
CA ALA A 151 8.73 4.65 19.69
C ALA A 151 9.60 4.77 18.44
N ALA A 152 10.67 3.96 18.32
CA ALA A 152 11.52 3.93 17.13
C ALA A 152 10.72 3.51 15.89
N ARG A 153 9.86 2.49 16.00
CA ARG A 153 8.97 2.04 14.94
C ARG A 153 7.98 3.13 14.50
N ILE A 154 7.32 3.81 15.46
CA ILE A 154 6.39 4.92 15.17
C ILE A 154 7.11 6.03 14.38
N ARG A 155 8.31 6.41 14.79
CA ARG A 155 9.10 7.45 14.11
C ARG A 155 9.58 6.99 12.74
N GLY A 156 10.03 5.73 12.60
CA GLY A 156 10.51 5.16 11.35
C GLY A 156 9.41 5.00 10.30
N LEU A 157 8.21 4.58 10.69
CA LEU A 157 7.04 4.49 9.81
C LEU A 157 6.56 5.88 9.37
N GLY A 158 6.69 6.88 10.24
CA GLY A 158 6.12 8.18 9.98
C GLY A 158 4.59 8.13 9.85
N PHE A 159 3.98 9.25 9.48
CA PHE A 159 2.52 9.32 9.31
C PHE A 159 2.00 8.33 8.27
N ILE A 160 2.58 8.32 7.07
CA ILE A 160 2.10 7.49 5.96
C ILE A 160 2.31 6.00 6.23
N GLY A 161 3.45 5.60 6.81
CA GLY A 161 3.67 4.20 7.17
C GLY A 161 2.72 3.72 8.26
N LEU A 162 2.34 4.58 9.22
CA LEU A 162 1.31 4.26 10.22
C LEU A 162 -0.07 4.11 9.57
N MET A 163 -0.44 4.98 8.63
CA MET A 163 -1.70 4.88 7.88
C MET A 163 -1.77 3.61 7.03
N ALA A 164 -0.65 3.17 6.45
CA ALA A 164 -0.58 1.98 5.61
C ALA A 164 -0.35 0.67 6.37
N ALA A 165 0.00 0.74 7.67
CA ALA A 165 0.32 -0.45 8.46
C ALA A 165 -0.95 -1.29 8.72
N GLY A 166 -0.84 -2.60 8.47
CA GLY A 166 -1.93 -3.57 8.64
C GLY A 166 -2.73 -3.82 7.35
N ASN A 167 -3.20 -5.06 7.18
CA ASN A 167 -3.95 -5.49 5.98
C ASN A 167 -5.44 -5.12 6.03
N HIS A 168 -5.82 -4.06 6.74
CA HIS A 168 -7.22 -3.69 6.92
C HIS A 168 -7.80 -2.93 5.71
N HIS A 169 -6.96 -2.33 4.87
CA HIS A 169 -7.44 -1.55 3.73
C HIS A 169 -8.22 -2.38 2.71
N GLN A 170 -7.77 -3.58 2.36
CA GLN A 170 -8.46 -4.43 1.39
C GLN A 170 -9.85 -4.84 1.88
N MET A 171 -9.97 -5.26 3.14
CA MET A 171 -11.27 -5.60 3.73
C MET A 171 -12.16 -4.37 3.80
N HIS A 172 -11.63 -3.22 4.16
CA HIS A 172 -12.38 -1.96 4.21
C HIS A 172 -12.89 -1.54 2.82
N HIS A 173 -12.10 -1.69 1.77
CA HIS A 173 -12.53 -1.43 0.39
C HIS A 173 -13.73 -2.29 -0.02
N LEU A 174 -13.68 -3.59 0.30
CA LEU A 174 -14.78 -4.51 0.01
C LEU A 174 -16.05 -4.14 0.79
N MET A 175 -15.94 -3.80 2.07
CA MET A 175 -17.07 -3.36 2.91
C MET A 175 -17.70 -2.07 2.37
N LEU A 176 -16.89 -1.09 1.98
CA LEU A 176 -17.38 0.15 1.35
C LEU A 176 -18.17 -0.15 0.08
N ALA A 177 -17.64 -1.02 -0.79
CA ALA A 177 -18.28 -1.39 -2.05
C ALA A 177 -19.59 -2.17 -1.84
N ARG A 178 -19.67 -3.01 -0.80
CA ARG A 178 -20.90 -3.75 -0.42
C ARG A 178 -21.98 -2.84 0.20
N GLY A 179 -21.68 -1.57 0.43
CA GLY A 179 -22.59 -0.65 1.12
C GLY A 179 -22.77 -0.96 2.60
N GLU A 180 -21.85 -1.73 3.20
CA GLU A 180 -21.90 -2.05 4.61
C GLU A 180 -21.61 -0.81 5.46
N ALA A 181 -22.36 -0.64 6.55
CA ALA A 181 -22.19 0.47 7.47
C ALA A 181 -20.96 0.21 8.37
N MET A 182 -19.84 0.80 8.03
CA MET A 182 -18.85 1.16 9.04
C MET A 182 -19.27 2.51 9.63
N ALA A 183 -18.88 2.80 10.88
CA ALA A 183 -19.18 4.08 11.53
C ALA A 183 -19.01 5.24 10.54
N ASP A 184 -20.05 6.05 10.40
CA ASP A 184 -20.23 7.06 9.34
C ASP A 184 -19.00 7.97 9.19
N HIS A 185 -18.19 7.74 8.14
CA HIS A 185 -17.00 8.52 7.84
C HIS A 185 -17.31 9.72 6.92
N GLY A 186 -18.58 10.15 6.89
CA GLY A 186 -18.97 11.43 6.28
C GLY A 186 -18.96 11.44 4.75
N HIS A 187 -18.92 10.30 4.06
CA HIS A 187 -19.20 10.23 2.63
C HIS A 187 -20.70 10.10 2.39
N ARG A 188 -21.45 11.17 2.63
CA ARG A 188 -22.79 11.31 2.04
C ARG A 188 -22.64 11.88 0.64
N PRO A 189 -23.37 11.36 -0.35
CA PRO A 189 -23.42 11.90 -1.71
C PRO A 189 -23.93 13.34 -1.74
#